data_cf11f14daa5455d21f1fa4c53bd55459
#
_entry.id   cf11f14daa5455d21f1fa4c53bd55459
#
_cell.length_a   1.000
_cell.length_b   1.000
_cell.length_c   1.000
_cell.angle_alpha   90.00
_cell.angle_beta   90.00
_cell.angle_gamma   90.00
#
_symmetry.space_group_name_H-M   'P 1'
#
loop_
_entity.id
_entity.type
_entity.pdbx_description
1 polymer ?
#
loop_
_entity_poly.entity_id
_entity_poly.type
_entity_poly.pdbx_seq_one_letter_code
_entity_poly.pdbx_strand_id
1 'polypeptide(L)'
;MKRTLIRYKTKPELADRNAALIAEVFAELKAAKPEGVRYLSLRLDDGTFVHFVETAPDAAGVIPNLTAFKAFQSGIRERCIEPPQPGNATIVGNYRMLDER
;
A
#
# COMPACT_ATOMS: atom_id res chain seq x y z
N MET A 1 5.91 -13.92 -8.73
CA MET A 1 5.53 -12.58 -8.25
C MET A 1 4.71 -12.70 -6.97
N LYS A 2 5.09 -11.96 -5.95
CA LYS A 2 4.38 -11.99 -4.68
C LYS A 2 3.27 -10.94 -4.70
N ARG A 3 2.08 -11.34 -4.26
CA ARG A 3 0.93 -10.44 -4.13
C ARG A 3 0.50 -10.40 -2.68
N THR A 4 0.39 -9.19 -2.14
CA THR A 4 0.02 -8.98 -0.74
C THR A 4 -1.09 -7.95 -0.68
N LEU A 5 -2.10 -8.24 0.14
CA LEU A 5 -3.17 -7.28 0.43
C LEU A 5 -3.09 -6.95 1.91
N ILE A 6 -3.08 -5.66 2.24
CA ILE A 6 -3.01 -5.18 3.60
C ILE A 6 -4.25 -4.34 3.87
N ARG A 7 -4.92 -4.60 4.98
CA ARG A 7 -6.12 -3.88 5.38
C ARG A 7 -5.96 -3.36 6.80
N TYR A 8 -6.39 -2.11 7.02
CA TYR A 8 -6.42 -1.49 8.34
C TYR A 8 -7.47 -0.40 8.36
N LYS A 9 -7.81 0.08 9.56
CA LYS A 9 -8.76 1.16 9.71
C LYS A 9 -8.18 2.24 10.61
N THR A 10 -8.20 3.48 10.14
CA THR A 10 -7.68 4.60 10.91
C THR A 10 -8.76 5.20 11.80
N LYS A 11 -8.30 5.95 12.81
CA LYS A 11 -9.18 6.86 13.55
C LYS A 11 -9.74 7.90 12.59
N PRO A 12 -11.02 8.28 12.71
CA PRO A 12 -11.62 9.22 11.76
C PRO A 12 -10.86 10.53 11.62
N GLU A 13 -10.37 11.08 12.73
CA GLU A 13 -9.63 12.34 12.72
C GLU A 13 -8.24 12.24 12.10
N LEU A 14 -7.74 11.03 11.87
CA LEU A 14 -6.41 10.80 11.30
C LEU A 14 -6.44 10.21 9.88
N ALA A 15 -7.64 10.00 9.32
CA ALA A 15 -7.77 9.41 7.99
C ALA A 15 -7.13 10.28 6.90
N ASP A 16 -7.36 11.59 6.97
CA ASP A 16 -6.76 12.50 5.98
C ASP A 16 -5.24 12.56 6.12
N ARG A 17 -4.73 12.53 7.34
CA ARG A 17 -3.28 12.47 7.57
C ARG A 17 -2.69 11.20 6.98
N ASN A 18 -3.37 10.07 7.17
CA ASN A 18 -2.93 8.80 6.63
C ASN A 18 -2.90 8.83 5.10
N ALA A 19 -3.93 9.38 4.48
CA ALA A 19 -3.99 9.53 3.02
C ALA A 19 -2.85 10.40 2.50
N ALA A 20 -2.51 11.47 3.21
CA ALA A 20 -1.41 12.36 2.81
C ALA A 20 -0.07 11.64 2.87
N LEU A 21 0.16 10.80 3.89
CA LEU A 21 1.39 10.00 3.99
C LEU A 21 1.48 8.98 2.84
N ILE A 22 0.36 8.39 2.45
CA ILE A 22 0.31 7.48 1.31
C ILE A 22 0.64 8.22 0.01
N ALA A 23 0.09 9.43 -0.16
CA ALA A 23 0.35 10.23 -1.36
C ALA A 23 1.86 10.49 -1.54
N GLU A 24 2.59 10.71 -0.45
CA GLU A 24 4.04 10.90 -0.50
C GLU A 24 4.76 9.62 -0.97
N VAL A 25 4.28 8.45 -0.55
CA VAL A 25 4.83 7.17 -1.03
C VAL A 25 4.70 7.08 -2.54
N PHE A 26 3.52 7.41 -3.08
CA PHE A 26 3.28 7.33 -4.51
C PHE A 26 4.05 8.40 -5.28
N ALA A 27 4.27 9.58 -4.71
CA ALA A 27 5.10 10.59 -5.32
C ALA A 27 6.55 10.09 -5.47
N GLU A 28 7.08 9.44 -4.45
CA GLU A 28 8.42 8.87 -4.51
C GLU A 28 8.51 7.74 -5.52
N LEU A 29 7.50 6.87 -5.57
CA LEU A 29 7.44 5.79 -6.57
C LEU A 29 7.42 6.34 -8.00
N LYS A 30 6.62 7.36 -8.25
CA LYS A 30 6.52 7.96 -9.58
C LYS A 30 7.82 8.63 -10.00
N ALA A 31 8.57 9.18 -9.07
CA ALA A 31 9.87 9.77 -9.33
C ALA A 31 10.94 8.73 -9.60
N ALA A 32 10.97 7.66 -8.80
CA ALA A 32 11.99 6.62 -8.89
C ALA A 32 11.73 5.61 -10.00
N LYS A 33 10.46 5.38 -10.34
CA LYS A 33 10.02 4.42 -11.37
C LYS A 33 10.69 3.05 -11.23
N PRO A 34 10.62 2.42 -10.05
CA PRO A 34 11.26 1.12 -9.87
C PRO A 34 10.58 0.04 -10.70
N GLU A 35 11.37 -0.87 -11.25
CA GLU A 35 10.83 -2.02 -11.94
C GLU A 35 10.42 -3.12 -10.95
N GLY A 36 9.49 -3.98 -11.36
CA GLY A 36 9.09 -5.14 -10.56
C GLY A 36 8.16 -4.82 -9.40
N VAL A 37 7.61 -3.61 -9.36
CA VAL A 37 6.69 -3.18 -8.31
C VAL A 37 5.41 -2.64 -8.93
N ARG A 38 4.27 -3.11 -8.42
CA ARG A 38 2.95 -2.56 -8.76
C ARG A 38 2.21 -2.37 -7.45
N TYR A 39 1.62 -1.20 -7.28
CA TYR A 39 1.05 -0.81 -5.99
C TYR A 39 -0.23 -0.03 -6.20
N LEU A 40 -1.27 -0.40 -5.48
CA LEU A 40 -2.57 0.27 -5.50
C LEU A 40 -3.02 0.47 -4.06
N SER A 41 -3.47 1.67 -3.73
CA SER A 41 -4.02 1.97 -2.42
C SER A 41 -5.42 2.52 -2.58
N LEU A 42 -6.35 2.03 -1.77
CA LEU A 42 -7.74 2.43 -1.78
C LEU A 42 -8.16 2.89 -0.39
N ARG A 43 -9.06 3.87 -0.36
CA ARG A 43 -9.66 4.35 0.86
C ARG A 43 -11.17 4.15 0.77
N LEU A 44 -11.74 3.50 1.78
CA LEU A 44 -13.19 3.34 1.89
C LEU A 44 -13.76 4.49 2.74
N ASP A 45 -15.06 4.72 2.61
CA ASP A 45 -15.71 5.84 3.28
C ASP A 45 -15.70 5.73 4.80
N ASP A 46 -15.54 4.53 5.34
CA ASP A 46 -15.55 4.28 6.78
C ASP A 46 -14.18 4.43 7.44
N GLY A 47 -13.16 4.88 6.70
CA GLY A 47 -11.80 5.00 7.22
C GLY A 47 -10.94 3.76 7.05
N THR A 48 -11.46 2.74 6.38
CA THR A 48 -10.69 1.56 6.02
C THR A 48 -9.77 1.89 4.84
N PHE A 49 -8.52 1.45 4.92
CA PHE A 49 -7.56 1.54 3.82
C PHE A 49 -7.15 0.14 3.40
N VAL A 50 -7.00 -0.04 2.11
CA VAL A 50 -6.58 -1.31 1.52
C VAL A 50 -5.40 -1.02 0.59
N HIS A 51 -4.32 -1.77 0.76
CA HIS A 51 -3.15 -1.70 -0.10
C HIS A 51 -2.99 -3.04 -0.80
N PHE A 52 -2.85 -3.01 -2.12
CA PHE A 52 -2.57 -4.19 -2.91
C PHE A 52 -1.22 -4.00 -3.59
N VAL A 53 -0.29 -4.92 -3.35
CA VAL A 53 1.08 -4.80 -3.81
C VAL A 53 1.48 -6.06 -4.55
N GLU A 54 2.09 -5.89 -5.74
CA GLU A 54 2.74 -6.97 -6.46
C GLU A 54 4.23 -6.67 -6.55
N THR A 55 5.08 -7.65 -6.18
CA THR A 55 6.52 -7.48 -6.25
C THR A 55 7.17 -8.67 -6.91
N ALA A 56 8.09 -8.41 -7.83
CA ALA A 56 8.98 -9.43 -8.38
C ALA A 56 9.95 -9.89 -7.28
N PRO A 57 10.52 -11.12 -7.39
CA PRO A 57 11.41 -11.64 -6.34
C PRO A 57 12.59 -10.74 -6.01
N ASP A 58 13.14 -10.05 -7.01
CA ASP A 58 14.29 -9.16 -6.83
C ASP A 58 13.89 -7.74 -6.41
N ALA A 59 12.59 -7.45 -6.29
CA ALA A 59 12.09 -6.12 -5.95
C ALA A 59 11.46 -6.04 -4.56
N ALA A 60 11.62 -7.08 -3.74
CA ALA A 60 10.96 -7.15 -2.42
C ALA A 60 11.36 -6.02 -1.48
N GLY A 61 12.56 -5.48 -1.64
CA GLY A 61 13.04 -4.40 -0.77
C GLY A 61 12.71 -2.99 -1.24
N VAL A 62 12.11 -2.82 -2.40
CA VAL A 62 11.91 -1.48 -2.99
C VAL A 62 11.02 -0.61 -2.11
N ILE A 63 9.80 -1.06 -1.83
CA ILE A 63 8.86 -0.25 -1.06
C ILE A 63 9.34 -0.03 0.38
N PRO A 64 9.77 -1.05 1.13
CA PRO A 64 10.22 -0.83 2.50
C PRO A 64 11.39 0.15 2.62
N ASN A 65 12.18 0.31 1.57
CA ASN A 65 13.34 1.21 1.60
C ASN A 65 13.04 2.63 1.13
N LEU A 66 11.82 2.91 0.67
CA LEU A 66 11.44 4.28 0.32
C LEU A 66 11.38 5.14 1.58
N THR A 67 11.93 6.35 1.49
CA THR A 67 11.91 7.29 2.60
C THR A 67 10.47 7.61 3.03
N ALA A 68 9.60 7.86 2.05
CA ALA A 68 8.20 8.16 2.32
C ALA A 68 7.47 6.97 2.94
N PHE A 69 7.84 5.73 2.57
CA PHE A 69 7.21 4.56 3.16
C PHE A 69 7.62 4.39 4.62
N LYS A 70 8.87 4.67 4.94
CA LYS A 70 9.33 4.64 6.33
C LYS A 70 8.58 5.67 7.17
N ALA A 71 8.36 6.87 6.62
CA ALA A 71 7.56 7.90 7.29
C ALA A 71 6.11 7.46 7.47
N PHE A 72 5.53 6.79 6.46
CA PHE A 72 4.18 6.25 6.56
C PHE A 72 4.09 5.17 7.65
N GLN A 73 5.06 4.26 7.71
CA GLN A 73 5.09 3.19 8.71
C GLN A 73 5.25 3.72 10.13
N SER A 74 5.98 4.83 10.28
CA SER A 74 6.19 5.43 11.59
C SER A 74 4.85 5.95 12.11
N GLY A 75 4.42 5.44 13.26
CA GLY A 75 3.18 5.87 13.89
C GLY A 75 1.91 5.28 13.29
N ILE A 76 2.00 4.30 12.38
CA ILE A 76 0.80 3.71 11.77
C ILE A 76 -0.13 3.11 12.83
N ARG A 77 0.44 2.49 13.86
CA ARG A 77 -0.37 1.86 14.90
C ARG A 77 -1.16 2.88 15.71
N GLU A 78 -0.57 4.03 15.98
CA GLU A 78 -1.24 5.11 16.70
C GLU A 78 -2.34 5.75 15.87
N ARG A 79 -2.24 5.68 14.55
CA ARG A 79 -3.28 6.19 13.67
C ARG A 79 -4.46 5.24 13.53
N CYS A 80 -4.31 3.97 13.91
CA CYS A 80 -5.29 2.92 13.61
C CYS A 80 -6.22 2.61 14.78
N ILE A 81 -7.49 2.35 14.45
CA ILE A 81 -8.44 1.66 15.31
C ILE A 81 -8.22 0.15 15.14
N GLU A 82 -8.07 -0.29 13.89
CA GLU A 82 -7.76 -1.68 13.56
C GLU A 82 -6.39 -1.70 12.90
N PRO A 83 -5.42 -2.40 13.47
CA PRO A 83 -4.05 -2.39 12.96
C PRO A 83 -3.93 -3.09 11.61
N PRO A 84 -2.83 -2.84 10.87
CA PRO A 84 -2.62 -3.48 9.57
C PRO A 84 -2.61 -5.00 9.68
N GLN A 85 -3.35 -5.64 8.77
CA GLN A 85 -3.42 -7.09 8.64
C GLN A 85 -3.02 -7.47 7.22
N PRO A 86 -1.80 -7.98 7.03
CA PRO A 86 -1.36 -8.43 5.72
C PRO A 86 -1.83 -9.85 5.44
N GLY A 87 -2.05 -10.14 4.17
CA GLY A 87 -2.38 -11.47 3.71
C GLY A 87 -1.83 -11.70 2.31
N ASN A 88 -1.42 -12.92 2.02
CA ASN A 88 -1.05 -13.28 0.66
C ASN A 88 -2.31 -13.37 -0.17
N ALA A 89 -2.28 -12.75 -1.36
CA ALA A 89 -3.44 -12.69 -2.23
C ALA A 89 -3.22 -13.54 -3.48
N THR A 90 -4.29 -14.20 -3.90
CA THR A 90 -4.33 -14.92 -5.16
C THR A 90 -5.39 -14.26 -6.03
N ILE A 91 -5.04 -13.98 -7.29
CA ILE A 91 -6.01 -13.40 -8.23
C ILE A 91 -6.98 -14.49 -8.64
N VAL A 92 -8.25 -14.31 -8.30
CA VAL A 92 -9.32 -15.23 -8.66
C VAL A 92 -9.91 -14.86 -10.02
N GLY A 93 -9.90 -13.58 -10.35
CA GLY A 93 -10.36 -13.08 -11.63
C GLY A 93 -9.82 -11.69 -11.89
N ASN A 94 -9.60 -11.35 -13.15
CA ASN A 94 -9.13 -10.03 -13.54
C ASN A 94 -9.76 -9.67 -14.87
N TYR A 95 -10.46 -8.55 -14.90
CA TYR A 95 -10.98 -7.99 -16.14
C TYR A 95 -10.49 -6.56 -16.25
N ARG A 96 -9.42 -6.37 -17.01
CA ARG A 96 -8.84 -5.06 -17.37
C ARG A 96 -8.32 -4.22 -16.20
N MET A 97 -8.20 -4.80 -14.98
CA MET A 97 -7.65 -4.06 -13.84
C MET A 97 -6.13 -4.19 -13.78
N LEU A 98 -5.60 -5.35 -14.14
CA LEU A 98 -4.17 -5.62 -14.12
C LEU A 98 -3.73 -6.02 -15.52
N ASP A 99 -2.48 -5.67 -15.86
CA ASP A 99 -1.88 -6.14 -17.11
C ASP A 99 -1.77 -7.65 -17.09
N GLU A 100 -2.18 -8.25 -18.17
CA GLU A 100 -1.98 -9.68 -18.40
C GLU A 100 -0.72 -9.86 -19.23
N ARG A 101 0.17 -10.69 -18.73
CA ARG A 101 1.45 -10.94 -19.40
C ARG A 101 1.69 -12.42 -19.58
#